data_1c41787cba274371b2add21820f52751
#
_entry.id   1c41787cba274371b2add21820f52751
#
_cell.length_a   1.000
_cell.length_b   1.000
_cell.length_c   1.000
_cell.angle_alpha   90.00
_cell.angle_beta   90.00
_cell.angle_gamma   90.00
#
_symmetry.space_group_name_H-M   'P 1'
#
loop_
_entity.id
_entity.type
_entity.pdbx_description
1 polymer ?
#
loop_
_entity_poly.entity_id
_entity_poly.type
_entity_poly.pdbx_seq_one_letter_code
_entity_poly.pdbx_strand_id
1 'polypeptide(L)'
;MKSIFFDEIDNTQDFAIKEFKEEPLLIASKAQTSGRGTNQNNWQNADQSLATSLVFNKKIVNFTKTLIPLLAGYSYVSLIKNQNLKLKWPNDIIFNDDKVGGVLVEESNDLICIGLGINYFWKNPNLPGAGAIYEEKQDDRKIFQDAEEWGRTILNYIENEDFSLENYMSKLTTLGKLVEYPEGRGWAKDINDDGSLMIETPSGELLNLTSPLISEII
;
A
#
# COMPACT_ATOMS: atom_id res chain seq x y z
N MET A 1 17.07 -9.37 -6.79
CA MET A 1 15.96 -9.67 -5.84
C MET A 1 15.63 -11.15 -5.91
N LYS A 2 15.62 -11.84 -4.78
CA LYS A 2 15.14 -13.21 -4.64
C LYS A 2 13.64 -13.20 -4.33
N SER A 3 12.88 -14.18 -4.83
CA SER A 3 11.45 -14.34 -4.55
C SER A 3 11.13 -15.71 -3.98
N ILE A 4 10.24 -15.77 -2.98
CA ILE A 4 9.76 -17.03 -2.38
C ILE A 4 8.24 -16.94 -2.27
N PHE A 5 7.54 -17.99 -2.70
CA PHE A 5 6.08 -18.04 -2.80
C PHE A 5 5.52 -19.13 -1.90
N PHE A 6 4.39 -18.83 -1.25
CA PHE A 6 3.68 -19.73 -0.36
C PHE A 6 2.19 -19.80 -0.73
N ASP A 7 1.55 -20.92 -0.50
CA ASP A 7 0.09 -20.98 -0.49
C ASP A 7 -0.48 -20.29 0.74
N GLU A 8 0.11 -20.56 1.91
CA GLU A 8 -0.23 -19.96 3.19
C GLU A 8 1.03 -19.78 4.04
N ILE A 9 1.06 -18.71 4.82
CA ILE A 9 2.13 -18.40 5.78
C ILE A 9 1.53 -17.64 6.97
N ASP A 10 2.22 -17.60 8.10
CA ASP A 10 1.76 -16.82 9.25
C ASP A 10 1.75 -15.33 8.94
N ASN A 11 2.90 -14.79 8.55
CA ASN A 11 3.03 -13.36 8.21
C ASN A 11 4.20 -13.17 7.23
N THR A 12 3.93 -12.52 6.09
CA THR A 12 4.95 -12.31 5.05
C THR A 12 6.04 -11.34 5.48
N GLN A 13 5.73 -10.28 6.28
CA GLN A 13 6.72 -9.30 6.73
C GLN A 13 7.66 -9.91 7.78
N ASP A 14 7.13 -10.60 8.77
CA ASP A 14 7.94 -11.27 9.79
C ASP A 14 8.89 -12.30 9.16
N PHE A 15 8.39 -13.07 8.19
CA PHE A 15 9.19 -14.03 7.46
C PHE A 15 10.26 -13.35 6.61
N ALA A 16 9.90 -12.29 5.88
CA ALA A 16 10.83 -11.54 5.03
C ALA A 16 11.99 -10.94 5.85
N ILE A 17 11.68 -10.28 6.97
CA ILE A 17 12.67 -9.67 7.87
C ILE A 17 13.61 -10.76 8.44
N LYS A 18 13.05 -11.88 8.89
CA LYS A 18 13.82 -13.01 9.46
C LYS A 18 14.77 -13.66 8.46
N GLU A 19 14.30 -13.85 7.23
CA GLU A 19 15.06 -14.56 6.18
C GLU A 19 15.95 -13.63 5.33
N PHE A 20 15.86 -12.31 5.54
CA PHE A 20 16.73 -11.36 4.85
C PHE A 20 18.20 -11.62 5.13
N LYS A 21 19.04 -11.55 4.08
CA LYS A 21 20.49 -11.68 4.20
C LYS A 21 21.20 -10.43 3.68
N GLU A 22 21.42 -10.35 2.38
CA GLU A 22 22.21 -9.26 1.78
C GLU A 22 21.49 -8.59 0.59
N GLU A 23 20.70 -9.36 -0.15
CA GLU A 23 19.98 -8.87 -1.34
C GLU A 23 18.49 -8.67 -1.05
N PRO A 24 17.80 -7.78 -1.79
CA PRO A 24 16.36 -7.61 -1.66
C PRO A 24 15.63 -8.95 -1.79
N LEU A 25 14.70 -9.20 -0.84
CA LEU A 25 13.93 -10.43 -0.74
C LEU A 25 12.44 -10.11 -0.83
N LEU A 26 11.74 -10.78 -1.76
CA LEU A 26 10.29 -10.75 -1.89
C LEU A 26 9.70 -12.06 -1.35
N ILE A 27 8.74 -11.92 -0.46
CA ILE A 27 7.89 -13.02 0.02
C ILE A 27 6.47 -12.75 -0.47
N ALA A 28 5.81 -13.74 -1.07
CA ALA A 28 4.42 -13.63 -1.45
C ALA A 28 3.64 -14.88 -1.04
N SER A 29 2.38 -14.68 -0.64
CA SER A 29 1.46 -15.73 -0.22
C SER A 29 0.03 -15.44 -0.66
N LYS A 30 -0.77 -16.48 -0.85
CA LYS A 30 -2.21 -16.36 -1.13
C LYS A 30 -3.03 -16.13 0.13
N ALA A 31 -2.52 -16.51 1.30
CA ALA A 31 -3.17 -16.33 2.59
C ALA A 31 -2.17 -16.12 3.73
N GLN A 32 -2.57 -15.36 4.74
CA GLN A 32 -1.86 -15.22 6.00
C GLN A 32 -2.74 -15.64 7.18
N THR A 33 -2.19 -16.38 8.16
CA THR A 33 -2.90 -16.72 9.39
C THR A 33 -2.83 -15.62 10.45
N SER A 34 -1.83 -14.74 10.34
CA SER A 34 -1.57 -13.62 11.28
C SER A 34 -1.25 -12.33 10.53
N GLY A 35 -2.05 -12.02 9.48
CA GLY A 35 -1.86 -10.80 8.68
C GLY A 35 -2.12 -9.53 9.50
N ARG A 36 -1.26 -8.52 9.31
CA ARG A 36 -1.36 -7.20 9.98
C ARG A 36 -1.66 -6.11 8.97
N GLY A 37 -2.45 -5.13 9.42
CA GLY A 37 -2.61 -3.83 8.78
C GLY A 37 -2.06 -2.70 9.65
N THR A 38 -2.30 -1.46 9.26
CA THR A 38 -1.95 -0.28 10.06
C THR A 38 -2.69 -0.29 11.41
N ASN A 39 -2.08 0.34 12.43
CA ASN A 39 -2.64 0.46 13.79
C ASN A 39 -2.96 -0.89 14.45
N GLN A 40 -2.19 -1.94 14.15
CA GLN A 40 -2.37 -3.30 14.67
C GLN A 40 -3.73 -3.94 14.31
N ASN A 41 -4.43 -3.42 13.32
CA ASN A 41 -5.62 -4.06 12.80
C ASN A 41 -5.27 -5.38 12.11
N ASN A 42 -6.12 -6.39 12.29
CA ASN A 42 -5.95 -7.65 11.58
C ASN A 42 -6.29 -7.47 10.09
N TRP A 43 -5.43 -7.97 9.21
CA TRP A 43 -5.74 -8.11 7.80
C TRP A 43 -6.60 -9.36 7.58
N GLN A 44 -7.76 -9.20 6.94
CA GLN A 44 -8.62 -10.31 6.59
C GLN A 44 -8.33 -10.79 5.16
N ASN A 45 -8.16 -12.10 5.00
CA ASN A 45 -8.02 -12.71 3.68
C ASN A 45 -9.37 -12.71 2.95
N ALA A 46 -9.38 -12.27 1.70
CA ALA A 46 -10.49 -12.52 0.78
C ALA A 46 -10.52 -13.99 0.32
N ASP A 47 -11.53 -14.40 -0.47
CA ASP A 47 -11.59 -15.75 -1.06
C ASP A 47 -10.40 -16.06 -1.99
N GLN A 48 -9.77 -15.02 -2.52
CA GLN A 48 -8.47 -15.04 -3.19
C GLN A 48 -7.77 -13.71 -2.95
N SER A 49 -6.58 -13.75 -2.40
CA SER A 49 -5.80 -12.57 -2.07
C SER A 49 -4.32 -12.74 -2.42
N LEU A 50 -3.62 -11.63 -2.45
CA LEU A 50 -2.16 -11.55 -2.41
C LEU A 50 -1.77 -10.87 -1.11
N ALA A 51 -0.90 -11.50 -0.33
CA ALA A 51 -0.09 -10.85 0.67
C ALA A 51 1.37 -10.93 0.20
N THR A 52 2.02 -9.80 0.04
CA THR A 52 3.43 -9.78 -0.37
C THR A 52 4.23 -8.80 0.46
N SER A 53 5.50 -9.11 0.71
CA SER A 53 6.43 -8.25 1.44
C SER A 53 7.76 -8.20 0.74
N LEU A 54 8.24 -6.98 0.47
CA LEU A 54 9.56 -6.70 -0.08
C LEU A 54 10.43 -6.11 1.03
N VAL A 55 11.53 -6.80 1.37
CA VAL A 55 12.51 -6.33 2.35
C VAL A 55 13.85 -6.04 1.70
N PHE A 56 14.48 -4.94 2.13
CA PHE A 56 15.79 -4.50 1.67
C PHE A 56 16.50 -3.64 2.72
N ASN A 57 17.81 -3.44 2.54
CA ASN A 57 18.57 -2.55 3.42
C ASN A 57 18.20 -1.08 3.15
N LYS A 58 17.89 -0.31 4.21
CA LYS A 58 17.50 1.10 4.12
C LYS A 58 18.53 2.02 3.44
N LYS A 59 19.80 1.58 3.35
CA LYS A 59 20.88 2.34 2.71
C LYS A 59 20.68 2.57 1.21
N ILE A 60 19.82 1.77 0.56
CA ILE A 60 19.54 1.97 -0.87
C ILE A 60 18.51 3.07 -1.14
N VAL A 61 17.86 3.60 -0.09
CA VAL A 61 16.86 4.67 -0.21
C VAL A 61 17.53 6.02 0.02
N ASN A 62 17.57 6.86 -1.01
CA ASN A 62 18.17 8.19 -1.00
C ASN A 62 17.16 9.33 -0.93
N PHE A 63 15.86 9.01 -0.83
CA PHE A 63 14.77 9.98 -0.72
C PHE A 63 14.01 9.85 0.62
N THR A 64 13.05 10.75 0.84
CA THR A 64 12.26 10.79 2.07
C THR A 64 11.43 9.51 2.25
N LYS A 65 11.67 8.78 3.32
CA LYS A 65 11.04 7.47 3.57
C LYS A 65 9.51 7.52 3.71
N THR A 66 8.95 8.64 4.09
CA THR A 66 7.49 8.85 4.15
C THR A 66 6.82 8.73 2.78
N LEU A 67 7.58 8.81 1.69
CA LEU A 67 7.10 8.55 0.32
C LEU A 67 6.95 7.05 0.01
N ILE A 68 7.57 6.15 0.78
CA ILE A 68 7.57 4.71 0.48
C ILE A 68 6.16 4.11 0.40
N PRO A 69 5.21 4.37 1.33
CA PRO A 69 3.85 3.87 1.20
C PRO A 69 3.14 4.35 -0.07
N LEU A 70 3.37 5.62 -0.45
CA LEU A 70 2.78 6.23 -1.65
C LEU A 70 3.34 5.58 -2.91
N LEU A 71 4.67 5.43 -2.98
CA LEU A 71 5.37 4.72 -4.04
C LEU A 71 4.86 3.29 -4.19
N ALA A 72 4.74 2.54 -3.09
CA ALA A 72 4.34 1.14 -3.10
C ALA A 72 2.90 0.96 -3.61
N GLY A 73 1.97 1.79 -3.15
CA GLY A 73 0.59 1.80 -3.64
C GLY A 73 0.51 2.17 -5.11
N TYR A 74 1.20 3.24 -5.52
CA TYR A 74 1.24 3.71 -6.90
C TYR A 74 1.85 2.67 -7.85
N SER A 75 2.92 1.99 -7.44
CA SER A 75 3.55 0.92 -8.23
C SER A 75 2.55 -0.18 -8.58
N TYR A 76 1.72 -0.61 -7.62
CA TYR A 76 0.71 -1.63 -7.88
C TYR A 76 -0.43 -1.14 -8.79
N VAL A 77 -0.98 0.04 -8.51
CA VAL A 77 -2.08 0.61 -9.33
C VAL A 77 -1.65 0.84 -10.77
N SER A 78 -0.40 1.24 -10.99
CA SER A 78 0.16 1.45 -12.33
C SER A 78 0.40 0.15 -13.09
N LEU A 79 0.80 -0.92 -12.37
CA LEU A 79 1.02 -2.25 -12.93
C LEU A 79 -0.28 -2.86 -13.48
N ILE A 80 -1.36 -2.81 -12.72
CA ILE A 80 -2.62 -3.48 -13.08
C ILE A 80 -3.35 -2.82 -14.26
N LYS A 81 -3.02 -1.57 -14.61
CA LYS A 81 -3.59 -0.83 -15.76
C LYS A 81 -5.13 -0.79 -15.79
N ASN A 82 -5.78 -0.82 -14.62
CA ASN A 82 -7.23 -0.66 -14.50
C ASN A 82 -7.55 0.79 -14.13
N GLN A 83 -8.34 1.50 -14.95
CA GLN A 83 -8.65 2.91 -14.75
C GLN A 83 -9.47 3.19 -13.48
N ASN A 84 -10.24 2.21 -13.01
CA ASN A 84 -11.05 2.32 -11.80
C ASN A 84 -10.25 2.03 -10.52
N LEU A 85 -9.02 1.51 -10.65
CA LEU A 85 -8.14 1.30 -9.52
C LEU A 85 -7.49 2.63 -9.14
N LYS A 86 -7.71 3.07 -7.91
CA LYS A 86 -7.31 4.37 -7.38
C LYS A 86 -6.56 4.21 -6.05
N LEU A 87 -6.05 5.31 -5.57
CA LEU A 87 -5.34 5.40 -4.30
C LEU A 87 -6.14 6.28 -3.33
N LYS A 88 -6.09 5.93 -2.06
CA LYS A 88 -6.55 6.77 -0.95
C LYS A 88 -5.39 6.97 0.00
N TRP A 89 -5.05 8.24 0.25
CA TRP A 89 -3.92 8.59 1.12
C TRP A 89 -4.14 8.05 2.54
N PRO A 90 -3.10 7.55 3.21
CA PRO A 90 -1.72 7.46 2.71
C PRO A 90 -1.40 6.11 2.03
N ASN A 91 -2.17 5.06 2.23
CA ASN A 91 -1.73 3.70 1.99
C ASN A 91 -2.81 2.72 1.51
N ASP A 92 -4.02 3.20 1.17
CA ASP A 92 -5.12 2.35 0.72
C ASP A 92 -5.22 2.29 -0.81
N ILE A 93 -5.59 1.13 -1.33
CA ILE A 93 -5.94 0.89 -2.72
C ILE A 93 -7.44 0.67 -2.82
N ILE A 94 -8.08 1.45 -3.70
CA ILE A 94 -9.55 1.55 -3.83
C ILE A 94 -9.96 1.12 -5.23
N PHE A 95 -11.04 0.36 -5.32
CA PHE A 95 -11.70 0.01 -6.57
C PHE A 95 -13.20 0.20 -6.43
N ASN A 96 -13.81 1.06 -7.28
CA ASN A 96 -15.23 1.41 -7.22
C ASN A 96 -15.70 1.82 -5.78
N ASP A 97 -14.91 2.67 -5.12
CA ASP A 97 -15.11 3.19 -3.76
C ASP A 97 -14.87 2.17 -2.61
N ASP A 98 -14.69 0.88 -2.91
CA ASP A 98 -14.34 -0.14 -1.92
C ASP A 98 -12.83 -0.27 -1.75
N LYS A 99 -12.37 -0.51 -0.52
CA LYS A 99 -10.97 -0.84 -0.23
C LYS A 99 -10.68 -2.27 -0.68
N VAL A 100 -9.78 -2.38 -1.66
CA VAL A 100 -9.33 -3.67 -2.22
C VAL A 100 -7.91 -4.03 -1.85
N GLY A 101 -7.19 -3.11 -1.22
CA GLY A 101 -5.81 -3.35 -0.82
C GLY A 101 -5.26 -2.29 0.12
N GLY A 102 -4.06 -2.56 0.62
CA GLY A 102 -3.35 -1.63 1.49
C GLY A 102 -1.86 -1.93 1.59
N VAL A 103 -1.11 -0.89 1.91
CA VAL A 103 0.34 -0.94 2.10
C VAL A 103 0.67 -0.76 3.59
N LEU A 104 1.60 -1.57 4.10
CA LEU A 104 2.17 -1.45 5.44
C LEU A 104 3.69 -1.39 5.34
N VAL A 105 4.31 -0.32 5.82
CA VAL A 105 5.76 -0.17 5.86
C VAL A 105 6.25 -0.30 7.29
N GLU A 106 7.19 -1.21 7.53
CA GLU A 106 7.83 -1.41 8.82
C GLU A 106 9.35 -1.22 8.67
N GLU A 107 9.95 -0.55 9.65
CA GLU A 107 11.40 -0.46 9.80
C GLU A 107 11.86 -1.37 10.94
N SER A 108 12.90 -2.16 10.70
CA SER A 108 13.53 -3.01 11.70
C SER A 108 15.05 -2.92 11.54
N ASN A 109 15.72 -2.32 12.52
CA ASN A 109 17.16 -2.05 12.46
C ASN A 109 17.56 -1.27 11.18
N ASP A 110 18.35 -1.90 10.30
CA ASP A 110 18.78 -1.32 9.02
C ASP A 110 17.92 -1.75 7.84
N LEU A 111 16.76 -2.36 8.10
CA LEU A 111 15.87 -2.88 7.06
C LEU A 111 14.61 -2.03 6.94
N ILE A 112 14.11 -1.94 5.71
CA ILE A 112 12.76 -1.52 5.38
C ILE A 112 12.04 -2.73 4.82
N CYS A 113 10.85 -3.02 5.36
CA CYS A 113 9.95 -4.05 4.86
C CYS A 113 8.64 -3.39 4.41
N ILE A 114 8.31 -3.54 3.13
CA ILE A 114 7.09 -3.01 2.53
C ILE A 114 6.14 -4.18 2.32
N GLY A 115 5.02 -4.20 3.05
CA GLY A 115 3.92 -5.14 2.87
C GLY A 115 2.84 -4.56 1.95
N LEU A 116 2.33 -5.38 1.05
CA LEU A 116 1.17 -5.10 0.21
C LEU A 116 0.16 -6.23 0.36
N GLY A 117 -1.07 -5.90 0.76
CA GLY A 117 -2.20 -6.82 0.75
C GLY A 117 -3.20 -6.42 -0.33
N ILE A 118 -3.66 -7.38 -1.15
CA ILE A 118 -4.65 -7.15 -2.22
C ILE A 118 -5.72 -8.23 -2.19
N ASN A 119 -6.97 -7.81 -2.26
CA ASN A 119 -8.12 -8.69 -2.47
C ASN A 119 -8.32 -8.87 -3.98
N TYR A 120 -8.01 -10.04 -4.49
CA TYR A 120 -8.21 -10.36 -5.91
C TYR A 120 -9.67 -10.70 -6.21
N PHE A 121 -10.24 -11.59 -5.41
CA PHE A 121 -11.64 -11.99 -5.51
C PHE A 121 -12.24 -12.17 -4.12
N TRP A 122 -13.44 -11.62 -3.91
CA TRP A 122 -14.19 -11.76 -2.66
C TRP A 122 -15.69 -11.77 -2.95
N LYS A 123 -16.28 -12.94 -2.88
CA LYS A 123 -17.68 -13.14 -3.30
C LYS A 123 -18.68 -12.36 -2.44
N ASN A 124 -18.46 -12.37 -1.12
CA ASN A 124 -19.35 -11.71 -0.16
C ASN A 124 -18.49 -11.09 0.94
N PRO A 125 -17.93 -9.88 0.72
CA PRO A 125 -17.20 -9.19 1.78
C PRO A 125 -18.17 -8.91 2.96
N ASN A 126 -17.79 -9.36 4.15
CA ASN A 126 -18.56 -9.14 5.38
C ASN A 126 -18.08 -7.88 6.15
N LEU A 127 -17.23 -7.08 5.52
CA LEU A 127 -16.72 -5.81 6.02
C LEU A 127 -17.26 -4.68 5.17
N PRO A 128 -17.95 -3.69 5.77
CA PRO A 128 -18.38 -2.50 5.04
C PRO A 128 -17.19 -1.77 4.39
N GLY A 129 -17.35 -1.39 3.12
CA GLY A 129 -16.33 -0.69 2.35
C GLY A 129 -15.11 -1.55 1.95
N ALA A 130 -15.18 -2.88 2.13
CA ALA A 130 -14.19 -3.81 1.59
C ALA A 130 -14.70 -4.44 0.28
N GLY A 131 -13.79 -4.60 -0.67
CA GLY A 131 -14.09 -5.18 -1.98
C GLY A 131 -12.93 -6.00 -2.52
N ALA A 132 -13.02 -6.34 -3.81
CA ALA A 132 -12.00 -7.05 -4.56
C ALA A 132 -11.88 -6.48 -5.98
N ILE A 133 -10.72 -6.71 -6.64
CA ILE A 133 -10.45 -6.14 -7.97
C ILE A 133 -11.21 -6.88 -9.07
N TYR A 134 -11.43 -8.20 -8.92
CA TYR A 134 -12.01 -9.06 -9.94
C TYR A 134 -13.31 -9.70 -9.49
N GLU A 135 -14.21 -9.92 -10.43
CA GLU A 135 -15.49 -10.62 -10.21
C GLU A 135 -15.32 -12.15 -10.14
N GLU A 136 -14.18 -12.67 -10.61
CA GLU A 136 -13.85 -14.09 -10.66
C GLU A 136 -12.42 -14.34 -10.18
N LYS A 137 -12.15 -15.55 -9.72
CA LYS A 137 -10.80 -15.98 -9.32
C LYS A 137 -9.84 -15.93 -10.52
N GLN A 138 -8.65 -15.45 -10.26
CA GLN A 138 -7.56 -15.35 -11.24
C GLN A 138 -6.64 -16.59 -11.14
N ASP A 139 -5.81 -16.84 -12.18
CA ASP A 139 -4.77 -17.86 -12.13
C ASP A 139 -3.74 -17.50 -11.03
N ASP A 140 -3.40 -18.46 -10.18
CA ASP A 140 -2.43 -18.25 -9.10
C ASP A 140 -1.06 -17.78 -9.60
N ARG A 141 -0.67 -18.19 -10.81
CA ARG A 141 0.56 -17.71 -11.45
C ARG A 141 0.53 -16.21 -11.71
N LYS A 142 -0.64 -15.68 -12.12
CA LYS A 142 -0.80 -14.23 -12.31
C LYS A 142 -0.57 -13.48 -10.99
N ILE A 143 -1.12 -13.97 -9.88
CA ILE A 143 -0.99 -13.32 -8.56
C ILE A 143 0.48 -13.20 -8.17
N PHE A 144 1.27 -14.27 -8.34
CA PHE A 144 2.69 -14.27 -8.02
C PHE A 144 3.53 -13.45 -9.00
N GLN A 145 3.15 -13.41 -10.29
CA GLN A 145 3.77 -12.52 -11.28
C GLN A 145 3.54 -11.06 -10.93
N ASP A 146 2.31 -10.68 -10.57
CA ASP A 146 1.99 -9.32 -10.14
C ASP A 146 2.82 -8.91 -8.90
N ALA A 147 3.03 -9.83 -7.94
CA ALA A 147 3.90 -9.59 -6.79
C ALA A 147 5.36 -9.34 -7.19
N GLU A 148 5.92 -10.17 -8.09
CA GLU A 148 7.30 -10.00 -8.56
C GLU A 148 7.49 -8.69 -9.33
N GLU A 149 6.57 -8.37 -10.24
CA GLU A 149 6.62 -7.14 -11.02
C GLU A 149 6.49 -5.90 -10.12
N TRP A 150 5.60 -5.95 -9.12
CA TRP A 150 5.49 -4.91 -8.11
C TRP A 150 6.80 -4.68 -7.36
N GLY A 151 7.42 -5.76 -6.86
CA GLY A 151 8.69 -5.66 -6.15
C GLY A 151 9.82 -5.10 -7.01
N ARG A 152 9.91 -5.53 -8.27
CA ARG A 152 10.88 -5.00 -9.25
C ARG A 152 10.63 -3.52 -9.56
N THR A 153 9.37 -3.13 -9.70
CA THR A 153 8.99 -1.74 -9.97
C THR A 153 9.41 -0.83 -8.81
N ILE A 154 9.20 -1.24 -7.56
CA ILE A 154 9.65 -0.48 -6.39
C ILE A 154 11.17 -0.32 -6.38
N LEU A 155 11.92 -1.40 -6.56
CA LEU A 155 13.39 -1.33 -6.57
C LEU A 155 13.91 -0.43 -7.70
N ASN A 156 13.26 -0.46 -8.87
CA ASN A 156 13.60 0.41 -9.99
C ASN A 156 13.36 1.90 -9.66
N TYR A 157 12.23 2.23 -9.02
CA TYR A 157 11.98 3.61 -8.56
C TYR A 157 12.99 4.07 -7.49
N ILE A 158 13.40 3.17 -6.59
CA ILE A 158 14.41 3.48 -5.58
C ILE A 158 15.77 3.73 -6.24
N GLU A 159 16.16 2.90 -7.20
CA GLU A 159 17.46 3.00 -7.89
C GLU A 159 17.56 4.23 -8.78
N ASN A 160 16.49 4.59 -9.49
CA ASN A 160 16.48 5.71 -10.45
C ASN A 160 15.99 7.03 -9.83
N GLU A 161 15.44 7.01 -8.62
CA GLU A 161 14.87 8.17 -7.93
C GLU A 161 13.80 8.92 -8.78
N ASP A 162 13.03 8.18 -9.60
CA ASP A 162 12.12 8.73 -10.60
C ASP A 162 10.62 8.63 -10.21
N PHE A 163 10.32 8.41 -8.92
CA PHE A 163 8.94 8.44 -8.42
C PHE A 163 8.35 9.85 -8.54
N SER A 164 7.24 9.97 -9.28
CA SER A 164 6.54 11.23 -9.51
C SER A 164 5.32 11.37 -8.60
N LEU A 165 5.31 12.36 -7.70
CA LEU A 165 4.15 12.73 -6.90
C LEU A 165 2.97 13.20 -7.76
N GLU A 166 3.21 13.89 -8.88
CA GLU A 166 2.16 14.30 -9.82
C GLU A 166 1.41 13.07 -10.36
N ASN A 167 2.15 12.05 -10.80
CA ASN A 167 1.55 10.80 -11.27
C ASN A 167 0.77 10.07 -10.16
N TYR A 168 1.29 10.06 -8.93
CA TYR A 168 0.59 9.54 -7.75
C TYR A 168 -0.73 10.30 -7.51
N MET A 169 -0.68 11.64 -7.46
CA MET A 169 -1.85 12.49 -7.24
C MET A 169 -2.92 12.31 -8.31
N SER A 170 -2.54 12.03 -9.56
CA SER A 170 -3.51 11.74 -10.65
C SER A 170 -4.38 10.51 -10.40
N LYS A 171 -3.94 9.62 -9.49
CA LYS A 171 -4.67 8.40 -9.08
C LYS A 171 -5.35 8.55 -7.72
N LEU A 172 -5.12 9.66 -7.01
CA LEU A 172 -5.55 9.85 -5.63
C LEU A 172 -7.01 10.30 -5.56
N THR A 173 -7.81 9.61 -4.73
CA THR A 173 -9.22 9.97 -4.50
C THR A 173 -9.40 10.95 -3.35
N THR A 174 -8.39 11.13 -2.50
CA THR A 174 -8.46 11.93 -1.27
C THR A 174 -8.53 13.43 -1.55
N LEU A 175 -7.87 13.93 -2.61
CA LEU A 175 -7.83 15.35 -2.91
C LEU A 175 -9.22 15.91 -3.20
N GLY A 176 -9.51 17.09 -2.64
CA GLY A 176 -10.81 17.77 -2.72
C GLY A 176 -11.86 17.27 -1.74
N LYS A 177 -11.58 16.19 -0.99
CA LYS A 177 -12.52 15.66 0.01
C LYS A 177 -12.30 16.27 1.39
N LEU A 178 -13.37 16.26 2.19
CA LEU A 178 -13.30 16.58 3.61
C LEU A 178 -12.72 15.37 4.36
N VAL A 179 -11.67 15.60 5.14
CA VAL A 179 -11.01 14.57 5.95
C VAL A 179 -11.12 14.93 7.42
N GLU A 180 -11.26 13.92 8.26
CA GLU A 180 -11.24 14.02 9.72
C GLU A 180 -9.89 13.54 10.25
N TYR A 181 -9.34 14.25 11.21
CA TYR A 181 -8.10 13.95 11.90
C TYR A 181 -8.27 14.19 13.41
N PRO A 182 -7.39 13.74 14.30
CA PRO A 182 -7.62 13.77 15.75
C PRO A 182 -8.01 15.13 16.31
N GLU A 183 -7.50 16.23 15.76
CA GLU A 183 -7.74 17.59 16.25
C GLU A 183 -8.89 18.32 15.51
N GLY A 184 -9.51 17.69 14.48
CA GLY A 184 -10.59 18.34 13.74
C GLY A 184 -10.86 17.76 12.35
N ARG A 185 -11.21 18.66 11.42
CA ARG A 185 -11.48 18.32 10.03
C ARG A 185 -11.02 19.43 9.09
N GLY A 186 -10.72 19.05 7.83
CA GLY A 186 -10.32 20.00 6.79
C GLY A 186 -10.42 19.39 5.40
N TRP A 187 -10.35 20.22 4.39
CA TRP A 187 -10.35 19.76 3.00
C TRP A 187 -8.95 19.41 2.54
N ALA A 188 -8.77 18.18 2.01
CA ALA A 188 -7.52 17.74 1.41
C ALA A 188 -7.22 18.57 0.16
N LYS A 189 -6.10 19.28 0.16
CA LYS A 189 -5.73 20.23 -0.90
C LYS A 189 -4.62 19.71 -1.79
N ASP A 190 -3.57 19.13 -1.19
CA ASP A 190 -2.37 18.75 -1.93
C ASP A 190 -1.56 17.69 -1.16
N ILE A 191 -0.54 17.12 -1.83
CA ILE A 191 0.48 16.28 -1.21
C ILE A 191 1.81 17.03 -1.30
N ASN A 192 2.45 17.25 -0.14
CA ASN A 192 3.75 17.91 -0.07
C ASN A 192 4.88 16.97 -0.57
N ASP A 193 6.05 17.54 -0.84
CA ASP A 193 7.23 16.80 -1.32
C ASP A 193 7.70 15.68 -0.37
N ASP A 194 7.35 15.77 0.92
CA ASP A 194 7.62 14.74 1.91
C ASP A 194 6.52 13.66 2.00
N GLY A 195 5.47 13.75 1.17
CA GLY A 195 4.32 12.82 1.16
C GLY A 195 3.25 13.13 2.19
N SER A 196 3.38 14.19 3.00
CA SER A 196 2.32 14.61 3.92
C SER A 196 1.13 15.19 3.17
N LEU A 197 -0.09 15.00 3.73
CA LEU A 197 -1.32 15.56 3.19
C LEU A 197 -1.51 16.99 3.69
N MET A 198 -1.54 17.95 2.78
CA MET A 198 -1.92 19.33 3.08
C MET A 198 -3.45 19.45 3.15
N ILE A 199 -3.97 19.97 4.24
CA ILE A 199 -5.40 20.24 4.41
C ILE A 199 -5.64 21.73 4.69
N GLU A 200 -6.81 22.21 4.31
CA GLU A 200 -7.33 23.53 4.69
C GLU A 200 -8.45 23.35 5.72
N THR A 201 -8.27 23.90 6.91
CA THR A 201 -9.28 23.88 7.97
C THR A 201 -10.45 24.81 7.64
N PRO A 202 -11.61 24.70 8.33
CA PRO A 202 -12.73 25.64 8.18
C PRO A 202 -12.37 27.11 8.49
N SER A 203 -11.30 27.35 9.26
CA SER A 203 -10.78 28.70 9.53
C SER A 203 -9.86 29.25 8.45
N GLY A 204 -9.55 28.45 7.42
CA GLY A 204 -8.61 28.80 6.34
C GLY A 204 -7.13 28.54 6.68
N GLU A 205 -6.84 27.89 7.79
CA GLU A 205 -5.48 27.51 8.17
C GLU A 205 -5.03 26.28 7.37
N LEU A 206 -3.77 26.28 6.90
CA LEU A 206 -3.16 25.13 6.23
C LEU A 206 -2.39 24.29 7.23
N LEU A 207 -2.66 22.98 7.28
CA LEU A 207 -1.99 22.02 8.13
C LEU A 207 -1.44 20.87 7.28
N ASN A 208 -0.30 20.32 7.71
CA ASN A 208 0.33 19.15 7.09
C ASN A 208 0.14 17.92 7.99
N LEU A 209 -0.54 16.91 7.47
CA LEU A 209 -0.86 15.69 8.19
C LEU A 209 0.08 14.56 7.74
N THR A 210 0.78 13.97 8.70
CA THR A 210 1.70 12.84 8.47
C THR A 210 1.18 11.52 9.02
N SER A 211 0.06 11.54 9.74
CA SER A 211 -0.50 10.36 10.41
C SER A 211 -1.44 9.56 9.50
N PRO A 212 -1.41 8.21 9.57
CA PRO A 212 -2.40 7.36 8.92
C PRO A 212 -3.79 7.37 9.60
N LEU A 213 -4.00 8.18 10.65
CA LEU A 213 -5.25 8.25 11.41
C LEU A 213 -6.27 9.24 10.81
N ILE A 214 -6.46 9.19 9.49
CA ILE A 214 -7.40 10.07 8.80
C ILE A 214 -8.55 9.24 8.25
N SER A 215 -9.78 9.71 8.48
CA SER A 215 -10.98 9.20 7.82
C SER A 215 -11.58 10.25 6.90
N GLU A 216 -12.03 9.85 5.73
CA GLU A 216 -12.84 10.71 4.86
C GLU A 216 -14.26 10.80 5.45
N ILE A 217 -14.82 12.02 5.49
CA ILE A 217 -16.22 12.24 5.84
C ILE A 217 -17.02 12.14 4.54
N ILE A 218 -17.95 11.20 4.49
CA ILE A 218 -18.87 10.99 3.37
C ILE A 218 -20.03 11.99 3.45
#